data_f0cfd00b9ed189cae286865dca1be7f4
#
_entry.id   f0cfd00b9ed189cae286865dca1be7f4
#
_cell.length_a   1.000
_cell.length_b   1.000
_cell.length_c   1.000
_cell.angle_alpha   90.00
_cell.angle_beta   90.00
_cell.angle_gamma   90.00
#
_symmetry.space_group_name_H-M   'P 1'
#
loop_
_entity.id
_entity.type
_entity.pdbx_description
1 polymer ?
#
loop_
_entity_poly.entity_id
_entity_poly.type
_entity_poly.pdbx_seq_one_letter_code
_entity_poly.pdbx_strand_id
1 'polypeptide(L)'
;PYTTLFRSDEAHPLAHLSLILPVRTTPRQHDYDSAKIHANPALHWQAIHPQARESYTKTVAVVGGESSGKTTLLHKLANYYGASYALEMGRVFVETDLGGTELGMQYDDYPLMASDHEQAIRAAKQLAPAPLTLVDTDFVTTQAFCEEYEGQAHPFLASCIDTFRMDYTILLDNNTPWVADGMRSLGSEGQRERFKNRLKQIFARHHIEPLYIDSPDYHQRFLQAVALIDNVIFHHYRN
;
A
#
# COMPACT_ATOMS: atom_id res chain seq x y z
N PRO A 1 35.59 19.42 -15.74
CA PRO A 1 35.22 20.48 -14.83
C PRO A 1 33.79 20.27 -14.37
N TYR A 2 33.58 20.09 -13.08
CA TYR A 2 32.23 19.99 -12.51
C TYR A 2 31.65 21.39 -12.41
N THR A 3 30.56 21.66 -13.14
CA THR A 3 29.83 22.91 -13.06
C THR A 3 28.64 22.70 -12.13
N THR A 4 28.60 23.39 -11.01
CA THR A 4 27.45 23.35 -10.10
C THR A 4 26.42 24.36 -10.56
N LEU A 5 25.16 23.95 -10.75
CA LEU A 5 24.03 24.79 -11.17
C LEU A 5 23.25 25.26 -9.95
N PHE A 6 23.11 26.57 -9.76
CA PHE A 6 22.31 27.19 -8.70
C PHE A 6 21.17 28.03 -9.29
N ARG A 7 20.12 28.22 -8.51
CA ARG A 7 19.00 29.11 -8.87
C ARG A 7 19.37 30.59 -8.62
N SER A 8 18.89 31.50 -9.47
CA SER A 8 19.34 32.90 -9.49
C SER A 8 18.58 33.85 -8.56
N ASP A 9 17.54 33.38 -7.89
CA ASP A 9 16.54 34.25 -7.25
C ASP A 9 16.58 34.28 -5.71
N GLU A 10 17.47 33.48 -5.06
CA GLU A 10 17.69 33.51 -3.60
C GLU A 10 19.17 33.26 -3.27
N ALA A 11 19.62 33.75 -2.11
CA ALA A 11 20.91 33.40 -1.55
C ALA A 11 20.98 31.90 -1.25
N HIS A 12 21.41 31.12 -2.25
CA HIS A 12 21.50 29.67 -2.11
C HIS A 12 22.52 29.30 -1.03
N PRO A 13 22.23 28.32 -0.13
CA PRO A 13 23.15 27.90 0.94
C PRO A 13 24.58 27.56 0.46
N LEU A 14 24.70 27.17 -0.82
CA LEU A 14 25.98 26.81 -1.45
C LEU A 14 26.58 27.95 -2.29
N ALA A 15 26.06 29.20 -2.23
CA ALA A 15 26.57 30.32 -3.00
C ALA A 15 28.07 30.64 -2.68
N HIS A 16 28.54 30.30 -1.47
CA HIS A 16 29.95 30.43 -1.09
C HIS A 16 30.90 29.59 -1.95
N LEU A 17 30.41 28.52 -2.61
CA LEU A 17 31.20 27.69 -3.51
C LEU A 17 31.57 28.42 -4.81
N SER A 18 30.88 29.51 -5.15
CA SER A 18 31.23 30.35 -6.32
C SER A 18 32.62 30.97 -6.22
N LEU A 19 33.18 31.07 -5.04
CA LEU A 19 34.57 31.53 -4.80
C LEU A 19 35.62 30.48 -5.19
N ILE A 20 35.22 29.23 -5.35
CA ILE A 20 36.12 28.09 -5.55
C ILE A 20 35.85 27.44 -6.93
N LEU A 21 34.61 27.47 -7.39
CA LEU A 21 34.17 26.78 -8.62
C LEU A 21 33.41 27.75 -9.54
N PRO A 22 33.54 27.59 -10.88
CA PRO A 22 32.71 28.34 -11.81
C PRO A 22 31.24 27.98 -11.63
N VAL A 23 30.44 28.93 -11.17
CA VAL A 23 29.00 28.79 -10.97
C VAL A 23 28.27 29.33 -12.17
N ARG A 24 27.42 28.50 -12.79
CA ARG A 24 26.43 28.93 -13.80
C ARG A 24 25.08 29.07 -13.17
N THR A 25 24.49 30.24 -13.25
CA THR A 25 23.10 30.47 -12.89
C THR A 25 22.21 30.19 -14.11
N THR A 26 21.17 29.42 -13.96
CA THR A 26 20.13 29.22 -14.95
C THR A 26 18.84 29.86 -14.48
N PRO A 27 18.08 30.52 -15.37
CA PRO A 27 16.75 31.03 -15.03
C PRO A 27 15.88 29.88 -14.50
N ARG A 28 15.04 30.21 -13.54
CA ARG A 28 14.03 29.26 -13.03
C ARG A 28 13.08 28.91 -14.18
N GLN A 29 13.06 27.63 -14.57
CA GLN A 29 12.19 27.16 -15.68
C GLN A 29 10.74 26.99 -15.25
N HIS A 30 10.47 26.81 -13.96
CA HIS A 30 9.14 26.60 -13.40
C HIS A 30 9.06 27.18 -11.99
N ASP A 31 7.87 27.63 -11.59
CA ASP A 31 7.59 28.18 -10.25
C ASP A 31 7.51 27.10 -9.14
N TYR A 32 8.07 25.92 -9.39
CA TYR A 32 8.06 24.84 -8.41
C TYR A 32 9.21 25.01 -7.41
N ASP A 33 8.83 25.13 -6.15
CA ASP A 33 9.76 25.19 -5.02
C ASP A 33 9.86 23.79 -4.39
N SER A 34 11.07 23.25 -4.35
CA SER A 34 11.32 21.92 -3.75
C SER A 34 10.91 21.87 -2.28
N ALA A 35 11.10 22.95 -1.52
CA ALA A 35 10.69 23.02 -0.12
C ALA A 35 9.16 22.91 0.01
N LYS A 36 8.39 23.55 -0.86
CA LYS A 36 6.92 23.45 -0.90
C LYS A 36 6.47 22.05 -1.28
N ILE A 37 7.14 21.42 -2.26
CA ILE A 37 6.84 20.04 -2.66
C ILE A 37 7.10 19.08 -1.50
N HIS A 38 8.24 19.22 -0.80
CA HIS A 38 8.55 18.37 0.36
C HIS A 38 7.58 18.60 1.52
N ALA A 39 7.16 19.85 1.76
CA ALA A 39 6.21 20.18 2.81
C ALA A 39 4.79 19.61 2.53
N ASN A 40 4.38 19.61 1.26
CA ASN A 40 3.07 19.13 0.85
C ASN A 40 3.10 18.46 -0.53
N PRO A 41 3.58 17.20 -0.62
CA PRO A 41 3.72 16.48 -1.90
C PRO A 41 2.39 16.30 -2.63
N ALA A 42 1.30 16.07 -1.91
CA ALA A 42 0.02 15.81 -2.54
C ALA A 42 -0.57 17.05 -3.22
N LEU A 43 -0.45 18.24 -2.61
CA LEU A 43 -0.87 19.50 -3.25
C LEU A 43 -0.07 19.78 -4.52
N HIS A 44 1.19 19.36 -4.55
CA HIS A 44 2.11 19.61 -5.66
C HIS A 44 2.37 18.36 -6.51
N TRP A 45 1.47 17.36 -6.48
CA TRP A 45 1.68 16.04 -7.09
C TRP A 45 2.09 16.11 -8.56
N GLN A 46 1.46 16.99 -9.33
CA GLN A 46 1.77 17.15 -10.75
C GLN A 46 3.15 17.78 -11.02
N ALA A 47 3.72 18.45 -10.01
CA ALA A 47 5.07 19.00 -10.09
C ALA A 47 6.16 17.97 -9.77
N ILE A 48 5.80 16.82 -9.22
CA ILE A 48 6.73 15.74 -8.90
C ILE A 48 6.97 14.91 -10.16
N HIS A 49 8.25 14.80 -10.55
CA HIS A 49 8.62 13.96 -11.68
C HIS A 49 8.13 12.51 -11.45
N PRO A 50 7.54 11.83 -12.46
CA PRO A 50 6.97 10.49 -12.29
C PRO A 50 7.91 9.49 -11.60
N GLN A 51 9.20 9.48 -11.95
CA GLN A 51 10.20 8.61 -11.32
C GLN A 51 10.45 8.89 -9.83
N ALA A 52 10.09 10.08 -9.32
CA ALA A 52 10.22 10.43 -7.92
C ALA A 52 8.94 10.15 -7.11
N ARG A 53 7.80 9.90 -7.77
CA ARG A 53 6.50 9.73 -7.12
C ARG A 53 6.46 8.55 -6.18
N GLU A 54 7.18 7.48 -6.48
CA GLU A 54 7.31 6.30 -5.61
C GLU A 54 7.68 6.67 -4.16
N SER A 55 8.55 7.67 -3.98
CA SER A 55 9.01 8.11 -2.65
C SER A 55 7.99 8.99 -1.90
N TYR A 56 6.97 9.49 -2.58
CA TYR A 56 5.99 10.43 -2.01
C TYR A 56 4.59 9.84 -1.91
N THR A 57 4.29 8.74 -2.62
CA THR A 57 2.98 8.12 -2.53
C THR A 57 2.81 7.38 -1.22
N LYS A 58 1.62 7.49 -0.63
CA LYS A 58 1.23 6.76 0.58
C LYS A 58 0.55 5.46 0.22
N THR A 59 0.89 4.40 0.94
CA THR A 59 0.29 3.08 0.75
C THR A 59 -0.82 2.83 1.78
N VAL A 60 -1.99 2.39 1.29
CA VAL A 60 -3.10 1.95 2.14
C VAL A 60 -3.49 0.53 1.75
N ALA A 61 -3.23 -0.43 2.63
CA ALA A 61 -3.70 -1.79 2.45
C ALA A 61 -5.16 -1.94 2.90
N VAL A 62 -5.93 -2.72 2.15
CA VAL A 62 -7.28 -3.15 2.53
C VAL A 62 -7.22 -4.64 2.82
N VAL A 63 -7.38 -5.00 4.09
CA VAL A 63 -7.23 -6.38 4.58
C VAL A 63 -8.50 -6.89 5.25
N GLY A 64 -8.60 -8.18 5.45
CA GLY A 64 -9.73 -8.84 6.09
C GLY A 64 -9.86 -10.29 5.63
N GLY A 65 -10.77 -11.04 6.21
CA GLY A 65 -11.03 -12.43 5.83
C GLY A 65 -11.59 -12.59 4.42
N GLU A 66 -11.73 -13.83 4.00
CA GLU A 66 -12.38 -14.17 2.73
C GLU A 66 -13.80 -13.61 2.67
N SER A 67 -14.24 -13.19 1.49
CA SER A 67 -15.55 -12.58 1.23
C SER A 67 -15.87 -11.31 2.03
N SER A 68 -14.88 -10.66 2.65
CA SER A 68 -15.08 -9.37 3.34
C SER A 68 -15.24 -8.18 2.40
N GLY A 69 -15.10 -8.36 1.08
CA GLY A 69 -15.28 -7.31 0.08
C GLY A 69 -14.05 -6.43 -0.16
N LYS A 70 -12.84 -6.87 0.22
CA LYS A 70 -11.56 -6.13 0.04
C LYS A 70 -11.38 -5.59 -1.36
N THR A 71 -11.30 -6.48 -2.34
CA THR A 71 -11.06 -6.14 -3.77
C THR A 71 -12.13 -5.21 -4.33
N THR A 72 -13.41 -5.42 -3.96
CA THR A 72 -14.50 -4.54 -4.38
C THR A 72 -14.34 -3.13 -3.80
N LEU A 73 -14.00 -3.03 -2.53
CA LEU A 73 -13.75 -1.74 -1.87
C LEU A 73 -12.53 -1.06 -2.46
N LEU A 74 -11.44 -1.79 -2.65
CA LEU A 74 -10.19 -1.30 -3.25
C LEU A 74 -10.45 -0.67 -4.62
N HIS A 75 -11.15 -1.34 -5.54
CA HIS A 75 -11.45 -0.79 -6.86
C HIS A 75 -12.33 0.47 -6.78
N LYS A 76 -13.32 0.51 -5.87
CA LYS A 76 -14.13 1.73 -5.66
C LYS A 76 -13.30 2.89 -5.16
N LEU A 77 -12.39 2.66 -4.21
CA LEU A 77 -11.48 3.67 -3.69
C LEU A 77 -10.48 4.13 -4.76
N ALA A 78 -9.92 3.20 -5.54
CA ALA A 78 -9.01 3.52 -6.64
C ALA A 78 -9.67 4.45 -7.66
N ASN A 79 -10.90 4.13 -8.07
CA ASN A 79 -11.67 4.97 -8.97
C ASN A 79 -12.01 6.34 -8.35
N TYR A 80 -12.36 6.39 -7.07
CA TYR A 80 -12.75 7.62 -6.38
C TYR A 80 -11.58 8.60 -6.25
N TYR A 81 -10.39 8.10 -5.89
CA TYR A 81 -9.19 8.93 -5.72
C TYR A 81 -8.35 9.09 -7.00
N GLY A 82 -8.68 8.38 -8.06
CA GLY A 82 -7.79 8.26 -9.23
C GLY A 82 -6.44 7.65 -8.86
N ALA A 83 -6.43 6.71 -7.92
CA ALA A 83 -5.23 6.12 -7.33
C ALA A 83 -4.78 4.85 -8.08
N SER A 84 -3.47 4.57 -8.06
CA SER A 84 -2.96 3.27 -8.45
C SER A 84 -3.30 2.19 -7.41
N TYR A 85 -3.24 0.92 -7.82
CA TYR A 85 -3.43 -0.18 -6.89
C TYR A 85 -2.60 -1.40 -7.28
N ALA A 86 -2.28 -2.23 -6.28
CA ALA A 86 -1.71 -3.57 -6.43
C ALA A 86 -2.73 -4.62 -5.99
N LEU A 87 -2.90 -5.68 -6.80
CA LEU A 87 -3.78 -6.80 -6.47
C LEU A 87 -3.07 -7.83 -5.59
N GLU A 88 -3.86 -8.67 -4.94
CA GLU A 88 -3.39 -9.81 -4.14
C GLU A 88 -2.67 -10.84 -5.03
N MET A 89 -1.37 -11.02 -4.82
CA MET A 89 -0.58 -11.94 -5.64
C MET A 89 -0.76 -13.41 -5.23
N GLY A 90 -1.23 -13.69 -4.01
CA GLY A 90 -1.60 -15.04 -3.62
C GLY A 90 -2.68 -15.65 -4.52
N ARG A 91 -3.71 -14.87 -4.87
CA ARG A 91 -4.74 -15.31 -5.83
C ARG A 91 -4.16 -15.55 -7.22
N VAL A 92 -3.31 -14.64 -7.71
CA VAL A 92 -2.65 -14.79 -9.02
C VAL A 92 -1.82 -16.08 -9.04
N PHE A 93 -1.04 -16.33 -7.99
CA PHE A 93 -0.23 -17.53 -7.85
C PHE A 93 -1.09 -18.82 -7.90
N VAL A 94 -2.21 -18.85 -7.18
CA VAL A 94 -3.14 -19.99 -7.21
C VAL A 94 -3.70 -20.21 -8.62
N GLU A 95 -4.06 -19.14 -9.33
CA GLU A 95 -4.61 -19.23 -10.70
C GLU A 95 -3.58 -19.67 -11.73
N THR A 96 -2.35 -19.15 -11.66
CA THR A 96 -1.30 -19.37 -12.69
C THR A 96 -0.42 -20.59 -12.42
N ASP A 97 -0.03 -20.80 -11.18
CA ASP A 97 0.99 -21.79 -10.81
C ASP A 97 0.38 -23.08 -10.23
N LEU A 98 -0.79 -22.97 -9.58
CA LEU A 98 -1.48 -24.13 -8.97
C LEU A 98 -2.71 -24.60 -9.73
N GLY A 99 -3.02 -23.99 -10.91
CA GLY A 99 -4.14 -24.41 -11.76
C GLY A 99 -5.52 -24.10 -11.19
N GLY A 100 -5.63 -23.06 -10.35
CA GLY A 100 -6.89 -22.54 -9.82
C GLY A 100 -7.39 -23.19 -8.53
N THR A 101 -6.54 -23.93 -7.82
CA THR A 101 -6.87 -24.53 -6.52
C THR A 101 -5.70 -24.37 -5.53
N GLU A 102 -6.02 -24.10 -4.28
CA GLU A 102 -5.03 -24.05 -3.18
C GLU A 102 -4.46 -25.42 -2.81
N LEU A 103 -5.00 -26.52 -3.40
CA LEU A 103 -4.59 -27.90 -3.16
C LEU A 103 -3.19 -28.17 -3.68
N GLY A 104 -2.17 -27.85 -3.21
CA GLY A 104 -0.79 -28.03 -3.68
C GLY A 104 0.11 -26.90 -3.25
N MET A 105 -0.47 -25.90 -2.61
CA MET A 105 0.30 -24.83 -1.99
C MET A 105 1.19 -25.42 -0.88
N GLN A 106 2.45 -25.00 -0.84
CA GLN A 106 3.44 -25.47 0.10
C GLN A 106 4.06 -24.29 0.86
N TYR A 107 4.65 -24.60 2.00
CA TYR A 107 5.33 -23.61 2.84
C TYR A 107 6.35 -22.76 2.08
N ASP A 108 7.10 -23.36 1.14
CA ASP A 108 8.13 -22.68 0.35
C ASP A 108 7.57 -21.79 -0.79
N ASP A 109 6.26 -21.84 -1.05
CA ASP A 109 5.61 -20.96 -2.06
C ASP A 109 5.34 -19.55 -1.51
N TYR A 110 5.15 -19.41 -0.20
CA TYR A 110 4.83 -18.13 0.43
C TYR A 110 5.87 -17.01 0.20
N PRO A 111 7.20 -17.29 0.25
CA PRO A 111 8.21 -16.32 -0.13
C PRO A 111 8.10 -15.80 -1.57
N LEU A 112 7.73 -16.66 -2.52
CA LEU A 112 7.55 -16.30 -3.93
C LEU A 112 6.37 -15.34 -4.06
N MET A 113 5.21 -15.71 -3.50
CA MET A 113 4.02 -14.83 -3.49
C MET A 113 4.30 -13.46 -2.85
N ALA A 114 5.05 -13.43 -1.75
CA ALA A 114 5.40 -12.18 -1.08
C ALA A 114 6.35 -11.32 -1.93
N SER A 115 7.31 -11.94 -2.62
CA SER A 115 8.22 -11.24 -3.53
C SER A 115 7.46 -10.63 -4.72
N ASP A 116 6.54 -11.38 -5.32
CA ASP A 116 5.71 -10.90 -6.42
C ASP A 116 4.76 -9.78 -5.96
N HIS A 117 4.25 -9.88 -4.73
CA HIS A 117 3.41 -8.83 -4.15
C HIS A 117 4.19 -7.54 -3.91
N GLU A 118 5.42 -7.61 -3.39
CA GLU A 118 6.30 -6.44 -3.26
C GLU A 118 6.56 -5.76 -4.60
N GLN A 119 6.85 -6.56 -5.64
CA GLN A 119 7.08 -6.03 -6.99
C GLN A 119 5.83 -5.35 -7.55
N ALA A 120 4.64 -5.94 -7.35
CA ALA A 120 3.37 -5.35 -7.77
C ALA A 120 3.10 -4.02 -7.05
N ILE A 121 3.34 -3.95 -5.74
CA ILE A 121 3.21 -2.73 -4.94
C ILE A 121 4.16 -1.65 -5.44
N ARG A 122 5.43 -1.99 -5.66
CA ARG A 122 6.44 -1.07 -6.18
C ARG A 122 6.05 -0.52 -7.55
N ALA A 123 5.62 -1.38 -8.47
CA ALA A 123 5.16 -0.97 -9.79
C ALA A 123 3.95 -0.02 -9.71
N ALA A 124 2.99 -0.31 -8.82
CA ALA A 124 1.84 0.56 -8.59
C ALA A 124 2.26 1.94 -8.03
N LYS A 125 3.24 2.00 -7.12
CA LYS A 125 3.79 3.24 -6.59
C LYS A 125 4.51 4.08 -7.66
N GLN A 126 5.28 3.44 -8.53
CA GLN A 126 5.98 4.12 -9.63
C GLN A 126 5.03 4.75 -10.64
N LEU A 127 3.90 4.10 -10.88
CA LEU A 127 2.86 4.56 -11.81
C LEU A 127 1.82 5.48 -11.16
N ALA A 128 1.96 5.81 -9.86
CA ALA A 128 0.92 6.50 -9.08
C ALA A 128 0.48 7.82 -9.70
N PRO A 129 -0.77 7.94 -10.19
CA PRO A 129 -1.31 9.18 -10.75
C PRO A 129 -1.75 10.16 -9.65
N ALA A 130 -1.96 9.66 -8.43
CA ALA A 130 -2.34 10.38 -7.22
C ALA A 130 -1.36 10.05 -6.08
N PRO A 131 -1.31 10.84 -4.98
CA PRO A 131 -0.41 10.60 -3.85
C PRO A 131 -0.84 9.40 -2.97
N LEU A 132 -1.55 8.46 -3.54
CA LEU A 132 -2.11 7.28 -2.90
C LEU A 132 -1.92 6.05 -3.79
N THR A 133 -1.44 4.96 -3.20
CA THR A 133 -1.45 3.62 -3.78
C THR A 133 -2.23 2.69 -2.85
N LEU A 134 -3.24 2.04 -3.39
CA LEU A 134 -4.05 1.06 -2.67
C LEU A 134 -3.48 -0.34 -2.86
N VAL A 135 -3.54 -1.16 -1.82
CA VAL A 135 -2.98 -2.52 -1.84
C VAL A 135 -4.07 -3.50 -1.41
N ASP A 136 -4.37 -4.48 -2.27
CA ASP A 136 -5.29 -5.58 -1.93
C ASP A 136 -4.51 -6.60 -1.11
N THR A 137 -4.87 -6.70 0.15
CA THR A 137 -4.15 -7.42 1.22
C THR A 137 -2.77 -6.82 1.55
N ASP A 138 -2.07 -7.45 2.49
CA ASP A 138 -0.71 -7.11 2.90
C ASP A 138 0.05 -8.37 3.32
N PHE A 139 1.31 -8.23 3.69
CA PHE A 139 2.13 -9.36 4.14
C PHE A 139 1.64 -9.99 5.46
N VAL A 140 0.87 -9.25 6.29
CA VAL A 140 0.20 -9.82 7.48
C VAL A 140 -0.85 -10.83 7.06
N THR A 141 -1.60 -10.55 5.99
CA THR A 141 -2.60 -11.47 5.45
C THR A 141 -1.95 -12.73 4.87
N THR A 142 -0.86 -12.57 4.11
CA THR A 142 -0.08 -13.71 3.58
C THR A 142 0.47 -14.58 4.73
N GLN A 143 1.00 -13.96 5.78
CA GLN A 143 1.45 -14.66 7.00
C GLN A 143 0.30 -15.38 7.69
N ALA A 144 -0.89 -14.77 7.75
CA ALA A 144 -2.06 -15.39 8.37
C ALA A 144 -2.53 -16.62 7.60
N PHE A 145 -2.48 -16.62 6.28
CA PHE A 145 -2.74 -17.80 5.45
C PHE A 145 -1.68 -18.87 5.65
N CYS A 146 -0.39 -18.52 5.69
CA CYS A 146 0.68 -19.46 5.98
C CYS A 146 0.48 -20.14 7.35
N GLU A 147 0.20 -19.37 8.39
CA GLU A 147 -0.07 -19.93 9.72
C GLU A 147 -1.37 -20.76 9.78
N GLU A 148 -2.39 -20.43 8.95
CA GLU A 148 -3.65 -21.18 8.91
C GLU A 148 -3.50 -22.54 8.22
N TYR A 149 -2.77 -22.59 7.10
CA TYR A 149 -2.64 -23.80 6.30
C TYR A 149 -1.45 -24.67 6.69
N GLU A 150 -0.32 -24.05 7.04
CA GLU A 150 0.93 -24.76 7.39
C GLU A 150 1.11 -24.96 8.90
N GLY A 151 0.27 -24.30 9.73
CA GLY A 151 0.34 -24.38 11.18
C GLY A 151 1.55 -23.68 11.80
N GLN A 152 2.35 -22.96 11.02
CA GLN A 152 3.56 -22.27 11.48
C GLN A 152 3.78 -20.95 10.75
N ALA A 153 4.46 -20.02 11.43
CA ALA A 153 4.87 -18.75 10.85
C ALA A 153 6.06 -18.93 9.89
N HIS A 154 6.12 -18.10 8.84
CA HIS A 154 7.25 -18.07 7.94
C HIS A 154 8.17 -16.86 8.26
N PRO A 155 9.47 -17.07 8.59
CA PRO A 155 10.36 -15.99 9.01
C PRO A 155 10.60 -14.95 7.91
N PHE A 156 10.59 -15.35 6.63
CA PHE A 156 10.69 -14.43 5.51
C PHE A 156 9.49 -13.47 5.46
N LEU A 157 8.25 -13.98 5.64
CA LEU A 157 7.05 -13.14 5.69
C LEU A 157 7.08 -12.18 6.88
N ALA A 158 7.56 -12.62 8.04
CA ALA A 158 7.75 -11.74 9.20
C ALA A 158 8.71 -10.59 8.86
N SER A 159 9.82 -10.88 8.17
CA SER A 159 10.74 -9.86 7.68
C SER A 159 10.09 -8.91 6.66
N CYS A 160 9.25 -9.43 5.76
CA CYS A 160 8.50 -8.60 4.80
C CYS A 160 7.53 -7.64 5.51
N ILE A 161 6.80 -8.10 6.54
CA ILE A 161 5.90 -7.25 7.34
C ILE A 161 6.65 -6.07 7.95
N ASP A 162 7.84 -6.30 8.48
CA ASP A 162 8.63 -5.26 9.15
C ASP A 162 9.34 -4.33 8.14
N THR A 163 9.78 -4.86 6.99
CA THR A 163 10.56 -4.13 5.98
C THR A 163 9.66 -3.32 5.03
N PHE A 164 8.55 -3.90 4.57
CA PHE A 164 7.64 -3.32 3.58
C PHE A 164 6.32 -2.89 4.23
N ARG A 165 6.43 -2.22 5.36
CA ARG A 165 5.28 -1.77 6.14
C ARG A 165 4.43 -0.78 5.34
N MET A 166 3.12 -1.00 5.31
CA MET A 166 2.18 -0.05 4.74
C MET A 166 2.12 1.21 5.60
N ASP A 167 1.89 2.38 4.96
CA ASP A 167 1.68 3.62 5.72
C ASP A 167 0.41 3.50 6.58
N TYR A 168 -0.65 2.87 6.03
CA TYR A 168 -1.90 2.59 6.74
C TYR A 168 -2.49 1.25 6.31
N THR A 169 -3.20 0.58 7.22
CA THR A 169 -3.92 -0.67 6.96
C THR A 169 -5.37 -0.52 7.41
N ILE A 170 -6.32 -0.79 6.51
CA ILE A 170 -7.76 -0.84 6.80
C ILE A 170 -8.16 -2.31 6.97
N LEU A 171 -8.62 -2.68 8.16
CA LEU A 171 -9.12 -4.03 8.46
C LEU A 171 -10.64 -4.07 8.36
N LEU A 172 -11.16 -4.85 7.41
CA LEU A 172 -12.59 -5.08 7.24
C LEU A 172 -13.08 -6.24 8.13
N ASP A 173 -14.22 -6.04 8.77
CA ASP A 173 -14.87 -7.13 9.52
C ASP A 173 -15.48 -8.19 8.58
N ASN A 174 -15.65 -9.41 9.11
CA ASN A 174 -16.19 -10.57 8.41
C ASN A 174 -17.74 -10.66 8.45
N ASN A 175 -18.43 -9.57 8.75
CA ASN A 175 -19.89 -9.52 8.93
C ASN A 175 -20.67 -9.35 7.61
N THR A 176 -20.02 -9.54 6.46
CA THR A 176 -20.67 -9.65 5.14
C THR A 176 -20.99 -11.11 4.82
N PRO A 177 -22.03 -11.37 4.00
CA PRO A 177 -22.31 -12.73 3.52
C PRO A 177 -21.10 -13.35 2.81
N TRP A 178 -20.79 -14.60 3.14
CA TRP A 178 -19.76 -15.34 2.44
C TRP A 178 -20.26 -15.76 1.06
N VAL A 179 -19.43 -15.57 0.05
CA VAL A 179 -19.73 -15.96 -1.33
C VAL A 179 -18.64 -16.91 -1.82
N ALA A 180 -19.04 -18.10 -2.26
CA ALA A 180 -18.15 -19.06 -2.88
C ALA A 180 -17.71 -18.57 -4.27
N ASP A 181 -16.41 -18.66 -4.57
CA ASP A 181 -15.83 -18.37 -5.89
C ASP A 181 -14.99 -19.54 -6.44
N GLY A 182 -15.07 -20.70 -5.79
CA GLY A 182 -14.33 -21.90 -6.18
C GLY A 182 -12.90 -21.98 -5.65
N MET A 183 -12.32 -20.90 -5.16
CA MET A 183 -10.94 -20.84 -4.62
C MET A 183 -10.90 -20.60 -3.12
N ARG A 184 -12.03 -20.25 -2.50
CA ARG A 184 -12.12 -19.93 -1.06
C ARG A 184 -12.39 -21.17 -0.24
N SER A 185 -11.58 -21.38 0.80
CA SER A 185 -11.65 -22.55 1.67
C SER A 185 -12.13 -22.25 3.10
N LEU A 186 -12.07 -20.97 3.53
CA LEU A 186 -12.43 -20.55 4.90
C LEU A 186 -13.89 -20.08 4.98
N GLY A 187 -14.83 -20.93 4.53
CA GLY A 187 -16.25 -20.55 4.37
C GLY A 187 -17.09 -20.64 5.66
N SER A 188 -16.73 -21.47 6.61
CA SER A 188 -17.49 -21.59 7.86
C SER A 188 -17.29 -20.38 8.79
N GLU A 189 -18.32 -20.03 9.55
CA GLU A 189 -18.26 -18.92 10.52
C GLU A 189 -17.09 -19.08 11.51
N GLY A 190 -16.86 -20.29 12.01
CA GLY A 190 -15.76 -20.60 12.93
C GLY A 190 -14.38 -20.41 12.28
N GLN A 191 -14.21 -20.77 10.99
CA GLN A 191 -12.97 -20.55 10.25
C GLN A 191 -12.72 -19.05 10.03
N ARG A 192 -13.74 -18.30 9.64
CA ARG A 192 -13.67 -16.86 9.43
C ARG A 192 -13.29 -16.11 10.72
N GLU A 193 -13.90 -16.48 11.85
CA GLU A 193 -13.57 -15.85 13.13
C GLU A 193 -12.15 -16.23 13.61
N ARG A 194 -11.73 -17.49 13.43
CA ARG A 194 -10.37 -17.91 13.72
C ARG A 194 -9.34 -17.14 12.89
N PHE A 195 -9.58 -17.00 11.59
CA PHE A 195 -8.69 -16.24 10.69
C PHE A 195 -8.63 -14.76 11.07
N LYS A 196 -9.77 -14.13 11.39
CA LYS A 196 -9.82 -12.74 11.89
C LYS A 196 -8.99 -12.56 13.17
N ASN A 197 -9.09 -13.51 14.11
CA ASN A 197 -8.31 -13.46 15.34
C ASN A 197 -6.81 -13.66 15.06
N ARG A 198 -6.45 -14.50 14.10
CA ARG A 198 -5.06 -14.68 13.64
C ARG A 198 -4.50 -13.38 13.06
N LEU A 199 -5.22 -12.70 12.16
CA LEU A 199 -4.83 -11.39 11.66
C LEU A 199 -4.54 -10.40 12.80
N LYS A 200 -5.45 -10.30 13.78
CA LYS A 200 -5.27 -9.41 14.94
C LYS A 200 -4.03 -9.75 15.76
N GLN A 201 -3.74 -11.05 15.95
CA GLN A 201 -2.55 -11.50 16.66
C GLN A 201 -1.26 -11.14 15.92
N ILE A 202 -1.23 -11.28 14.59
CA ILE A 202 -0.07 -10.93 13.78
C ILE A 202 0.12 -9.41 13.76
N PHE A 203 -0.94 -8.61 13.59
CA PHE A 203 -0.86 -7.16 13.71
C PHE A 203 -0.27 -6.72 15.06
N ALA A 204 -0.74 -7.31 16.16
CA ALA A 204 -0.21 -7.02 17.49
C ALA A 204 1.27 -7.43 17.63
N ARG A 205 1.66 -8.59 17.09
CA ARG A 205 3.05 -9.10 17.08
C ARG A 205 4.01 -8.13 16.39
N HIS A 206 3.56 -7.48 15.32
CA HIS A 206 4.36 -6.53 14.53
C HIS A 206 4.07 -5.04 14.86
N HIS A 207 3.35 -4.76 15.94
CA HIS A 207 3.02 -3.39 16.38
C HIS A 207 2.35 -2.57 15.27
N ILE A 208 1.38 -3.16 14.57
CA ILE A 208 0.55 -2.52 13.56
C ILE A 208 -0.84 -2.31 14.13
N GLU A 209 -1.34 -1.08 14.09
CA GLU A 209 -2.69 -0.71 14.52
C GLU A 209 -3.56 -0.44 13.28
N PRO A 210 -4.35 -1.42 12.81
CA PRO A 210 -5.19 -1.23 11.65
C PRO A 210 -6.39 -0.33 11.97
N LEU A 211 -6.80 0.46 10.97
CA LEU A 211 -8.05 1.22 10.99
C LEU A 211 -9.21 0.25 10.73
N TYR A 212 -10.13 0.12 11.68
CA TYR A 212 -11.16 -0.91 11.63
C TYR A 212 -12.46 -0.41 11.01
N ILE A 213 -13.04 -1.21 10.09
CA ILE A 213 -14.34 -0.99 9.47
C ILE A 213 -15.24 -2.20 9.76
N ASP A 214 -16.33 -1.98 10.47
CA ASP A 214 -17.25 -3.01 10.94
C ASP A 214 -18.65 -2.99 10.30
N SER A 215 -18.95 -2.05 9.41
CA SER A 215 -20.26 -1.98 8.76
C SER A 215 -20.52 -3.23 7.90
N PRO A 216 -21.70 -3.88 7.96
CA PRO A 216 -22.08 -4.96 7.04
C PRO A 216 -22.47 -4.43 5.65
N ASP A 217 -22.79 -3.15 5.52
CA ASP A 217 -23.21 -2.52 4.27
C ASP A 217 -22.02 -2.05 3.45
N TYR A 218 -21.92 -2.48 2.18
CA TYR A 218 -20.81 -2.15 1.29
C TYR A 218 -20.67 -0.65 0.98
N HIS A 219 -21.79 0.08 0.93
CA HIS A 219 -21.75 1.51 0.69
C HIS A 219 -21.25 2.26 1.92
N GLN A 220 -21.70 1.86 3.10
CA GLN A 220 -21.20 2.43 4.36
C GLN A 220 -19.71 2.13 4.57
N ARG A 221 -19.24 0.92 4.23
CA ARG A 221 -17.78 0.61 4.22
C ARG A 221 -17.00 1.56 3.34
N PHE A 222 -17.51 1.84 2.15
CA PHE A 222 -16.87 2.80 1.25
C PHE A 222 -16.81 4.20 1.85
N LEU A 223 -17.91 4.71 2.42
CA LEU A 223 -17.93 6.02 3.07
C LEU A 223 -17.00 6.10 4.29
N GLN A 224 -16.96 5.05 5.12
CA GLN A 224 -16.03 4.96 6.24
C GLN A 224 -14.58 4.93 5.77
N ALA A 225 -14.26 4.16 4.73
CA ALA A 225 -12.91 4.09 4.17
C ALA A 225 -12.47 5.44 3.58
N VAL A 226 -13.36 6.15 2.87
CA VAL A 226 -13.09 7.50 2.38
C VAL A 226 -12.81 8.45 3.54
N ALA A 227 -13.63 8.44 4.58
CA ALA A 227 -13.44 9.30 5.75
C ALA A 227 -12.10 9.02 6.46
N LEU A 228 -11.70 7.75 6.58
CA LEU A 228 -10.41 7.35 7.17
C LEU A 228 -9.24 7.83 6.29
N ILE A 229 -9.26 7.57 4.99
CA ILE A 229 -8.20 7.97 4.06
C ILE A 229 -8.08 9.50 4.01
N ASP A 230 -9.20 10.21 3.92
CA ASP A 230 -9.22 11.67 3.95
C ASP A 230 -8.61 12.22 5.23
N ASN A 231 -8.89 11.62 6.38
CA ASN A 231 -8.35 12.05 7.65
C ASN A 231 -6.84 11.78 7.77
N VAL A 232 -6.36 10.59 7.38
CA VAL A 232 -4.97 10.20 7.63
C VAL A 232 -4.01 10.65 6.52
N ILE A 233 -4.49 10.82 5.28
CA ILE A 233 -3.65 11.21 4.14
C ILE A 233 -3.91 12.65 3.71
N PHE A 234 -5.19 13.04 3.58
CA PHE A 234 -5.55 14.31 2.98
C PHE A 234 -5.94 15.41 3.98
N HIS A 235 -5.96 15.12 5.28
CA HIS A 235 -6.29 16.12 6.31
C HIS A 235 -5.39 17.36 6.26
N HIS A 236 -4.10 17.17 6.05
CA HIS A 236 -3.14 18.27 5.96
C HIS A 236 -3.18 19.06 4.64
N TYR A 237 -4.01 18.63 3.68
CA TYR A 237 -4.10 19.22 2.35
C TYR A 237 -5.36 20.07 2.14
N ARG A 238 -6.28 20.06 3.10
CA ARG A 238 -7.55 20.84 3.03
C ARG A 238 -7.51 22.15 3.82
N ASN A 239 -6.42 22.41 4.56
CA ASN A 239 -6.13 23.64 5.29
C ASN A 239 -4.91 24.32 4.63
#